data_4af2fdb63048b3f5618435d7a37c4b38
#
_entry.id   4af2fdb63048b3f5618435d7a37c4b38
#
_cell.length_a   1.000
_cell.length_b   1.000
_cell.length_c   1.000
_cell.angle_alpha   90.00
_cell.angle_beta   90.00
_cell.angle_gamma   90.00
#
_symmetry.space_group_name_H-M   'P 1'
#
loop_
_entity.id
_entity.type
_entity.pdbx_description
1 polymer ?
#
loop_
_entity_poly.entity_id
_entity_poly.type
_entity_poly.pdbx_seq_one_letter_code
_entity_poly.pdbx_strand_id
1 'polypeptide(L)'
;MDTDYTDWISSFNEVDTTSLKICLKRKLADEIDYLQTVAGPDLQKFIQMVRHKYMIDNVINIIEGCKNKTAKEIIEARSEPLGYLPEISGLINLDVRKIDELYEDVLIDTEVGFYFSAFLEDVIANSEIKQISTINNYLQELKPEKIKNHLKKIWLEHFYQFSQTMNGTTREFMEDLLKFEADCQAIQIIYNSLAYDYNQFQEEERKKLIPYFGRLFK
;
A
#
# COMPACT_ATOMS: atom_id res chain seq x y z
N MET A 1 -14.20 -0.36 -34.99
CA MET A 1 -14.23 0.71 -33.99
C MET A 1 -12.79 0.95 -33.58
N ASP A 2 -12.18 2.02 -34.02
CA ASP A 2 -10.87 2.42 -33.52
C ASP A 2 -11.05 3.01 -32.13
N THR A 3 -10.56 2.30 -31.14
CA THR A 3 -10.45 2.79 -29.77
C THR A 3 -8.99 2.77 -29.38
N ASP A 4 -8.58 3.58 -28.42
CA ASP A 4 -7.21 3.62 -27.88
C ASP A 4 -6.74 2.26 -27.31
N TYR A 5 -7.64 1.27 -27.26
CA TYR A 5 -7.36 -0.08 -26.79
C TYR A 5 -7.15 -1.08 -27.93
N THR A 6 -7.40 -0.70 -29.18
CA THR A 6 -7.39 -1.61 -30.33
C THR A 6 -6.01 -2.24 -30.53
N ASP A 7 -4.95 -1.44 -30.47
CA ASP A 7 -3.56 -1.91 -30.63
C ASP A 7 -3.15 -2.88 -29.52
N TRP A 8 -3.62 -2.64 -28.32
CA TRP A 8 -3.35 -3.48 -27.16
C TRP A 8 -4.08 -4.82 -27.25
N ILE A 9 -5.35 -4.81 -27.63
CA ILE A 9 -6.17 -6.01 -27.76
C ILE A 9 -5.66 -6.87 -28.91
N SER A 10 -5.24 -6.28 -30.03
CA SER A 10 -4.71 -7.00 -31.18
C SER A 10 -3.33 -7.62 -30.96
N SER A 11 -2.61 -7.23 -29.92
CA SER A 11 -1.32 -7.85 -29.53
C SER A 11 -1.46 -9.19 -28.81
N PHE A 12 -2.67 -9.59 -28.40
CA PHE A 12 -2.94 -10.86 -27.73
C PHE A 12 -3.28 -11.97 -28.75
N ASN A 13 -2.59 -13.09 -28.65
CA ASN A 13 -2.95 -14.31 -29.40
C ASN A 13 -4.23 -14.95 -28.86
N GLU A 14 -4.40 -14.94 -27.53
CA GLU A 14 -5.61 -15.35 -26.82
C GLU A 14 -5.89 -14.32 -25.71
N VAL A 15 -7.11 -13.78 -25.70
CA VAL A 15 -7.53 -12.79 -24.69
C VAL A 15 -8.21 -13.53 -23.55
N ASP A 16 -7.47 -13.77 -22.46
CA ASP A 16 -8.08 -14.17 -21.20
C ASP A 16 -8.39 -12.94 -20.33
N THR A 17 -9.30 -13.11 -19.37
CA THR A 17 -9.74 -12.02 -18.47
C THR A 17 -8.62 -11.47 -17.60
N THR A 18 -7.63 -12.27 -17.25
CA THR A 18 -6.51 -11.89 -16.39
C THR A 18 -5.54 -11.00 -17.16
N SER A 19 -5.14 -11.43 -18.35
CA SER A 19 -4.28 -10.67 -19.25
C SER A 19 -4.90 -9.33 -19.64
N LEU A 20 -6.20 -9.32 -19.96
CA LEU A 20 -6.95 -8.11 -20.25
C LEU A 20 -6.94 -7.14 -19.06
N LYS A 21 -7.20 -7.63 -17.84
CA LYS A 21 -7.18 -6.82 -16.62
C LYS A 21 -5.81 -6.19 -16.37
N ILE A 22 -4.72 -6.94 -16.56
CA ILE A 22 -3.36 -6.44 -16.39
C ILE A 22 -3.07 -5.33 -17.40
N CYS A 23 -3.46 -5.52 -18.66
CA CYS A 23 -3.26 -4.51 -19.70
C CYS A 23 -4.03 -3.22 -19.44
N LEU A 24 -5.30 -3.32 -19.03
CA LEU A 24 -6.09 -2.14 -18.67
C LEU A 24 -5.47 -1.36 -17.50
N LYS A 25 -4.93 -2.07 -16.50
CA LYS A 25 -4.23 -1.44 -15.39
C LYS A 25 -2.91 -0.78 -15.82
N ARG A 26 -2.16 -1.39 -16.72
CA ARG A 26 -0.92 -0.79 -17.28
C ARG A 26 -1.24 0.48 -18.06
N LYS A 27 -2.25 0.43 -18.95
CA LYS A 27 -2.66 1.63 -19.68
C LYS A 27 -3.07 2.76 -18.73
N LEU A 28 -3.83 2.45 -17.67
CA LEU A 28 -4.17 3.45 -16.65
C LEU A 28 -2.92 4.00 -15.96
N ALA A 29 -1.93 3.16 -15.66
CA ALA A 29 -0.68 3.61 -15.06
C ALA A 29 0.09 4.55 -15.99
N ASP A 30 0.19 4.22 -17.29
CA ASP A 30 0.84 5.06 -18.30
C ASP A 30 0.16 6.44 -18.43
N GLU A 31 -1.18 6.48 -18.38
CA GLU A 31 -1.96 7.72 -18.43
C GLU A 31 -1.74 8.57 -17.15
N ILE A 32 -1.66 7.93 -15.99
CA ILE A 32 -1.35 8.61 -14.72
C ILE A 32 0.09 9.13 -14.70
N ASP A 33 1.05 8.36 -15.22
CA ASP A 33 2.44 8.81 -15.38
C ASP A 33 2.54 10.04 -16.29
N TYR A 34 1.84 10.01 -17.45
CA TYR A 34 1.75 11.18 -18.31
C TYR A 34 1.13 12.39 -17.60
N LEU A 35 -0.01 12.17 -16.91
CA LEU A 35 -0.66 13.24 -16.16
C LEU A 35 0.28 13.83 -15.10
N GLN A 36 1.06 13.01 -14.42
CA GLN A 36 2.03 13.45 -13.41
C GLN A 36 3.11 14.36 -14.02
N THR A 37 3.53 14.11 -15.27
CA THR A 37 4.54 14.95 -15.95
C THR A 37 4.05 16.35 -16.30
N VAL A 38 2.74 16.51 -16.62
CA VAL A 38 2.14 17.77 -17.07
C VAL A 38 1.39 18.51 -15.95
N ALA A 39 1.19 17.87 -14.80
CA ALA A 39 0.45 18.42 -13.68
C ALA A 39 1.23 19.52 -12.95
N GLY A 40 0.50 20.48 -12.37
CA GLY A 40 1.08 21.40 -11.39
C GLY A 40 1.39 20.71 -10.05
N PRO A 41 2.18 21.37 -9.15
CA PRO A 41 2.73 20.74 -7.94
C PRO A 41 1.68 20.08 -7.03
N ASP A 42 0.54 20.72 -6.83
CA ASP A 42 -0.53 20.19 -5.96
C ASP A 42 -1.15 18.91 -6.55
N LEU A 43 -1.37 18.88 -7.86
CA LEU A 43 -1.90 17.69 -8.54
C LEU A 43 -0.87 16.58 -8.61
N GLN A 44 0.42 16.91 -8.82
CA GLN A 44 1.50 15.92 -8.74
C GLN A 44 1.53 15.25 -7.38
N LYS A 45 1.46 16.04 -6.30
CA LYS A 45 1.43 15.52 -4.93
C LYS A 45 0.18 14.68 -4.65
N PHE A 46 -0.97 15.10 -5.15
CA PHE A 46 -2.20 14.31 -5.06
C PHE A 46 -2.04 12.94 -5.76
N ILE A 47 -1.51 12.92 -6.98
CA ILE A 47 -1.27 11.68 -7.73
C ILE A 47 -0.30 10.76 -6.97
N GLN A 48 0.78 11.30 -6.41
CA GLN A 48 1.70 10.54 -5.56
C GLN A 48 0.97 9.92 -4.36
N MET A 49 0.15 10.70 -3.64
CA MET A 49 -0.62 10.17 -2.52
C MET A 49 -1.54 9.00 -2.91
N VAL A 50 -2.17 9.09 -4.08
CA VAL A 50 -3.00 7.99 -4.62
C VAL A 50 -2.13 6.77 -4.92
N ARG A 51 -0.95 6.94 -5.53
CA ARG A 51 -0.03 5.85 -5.89
C ARG A 51 0.55 5.14 -4.68
N HIS A 52 0.82 5.85 -3.58
CA HIS A 52 1.40 5.26 -2.37
C HIS A 52 0.58 4.08 -1.82
N LYS A 53 -0.74 4.10 -1.94
CA LYS A 53 -1.61 2.95 -1.58
C LYS A 53 -1.21 1.66 -2.31
N TYR A 54 -0.96 1.78 -3.60
CA TYR A 54 -0.59 0.65 -4.46
C TYR A 54 0.87 0.24 -4.27
N MET A 55 1.75 1.21 -4.01
CA MET A 55 3.14 0.94 -3.67
C MET A 55 3.25 0.15 -2.36
N ILE A 56 2.48 0.52 -1.34
CA ILE A 56 2.38 -0.24 -0.08
C ILE A 56 1.90 -1.68 -0.37
N ASP A 57 0.85 -1.84 -1.20
CA ASP A 57 0.35 -3.17 -1.57
C ASP A 57 1.43 -4.02 -2.27
N ASN A 58 2.24 -3.42 -3.16
CA ASN A 58 3.33 -4.11 -3.83
C ASN A 58 4.44 -4.53 -2.86
N VAL A 59 4.86 -3.66 -1.94
CA VAL A 59 5.86 -4.01 -0.92
C VAL A 59 5.38 -5.17 -0.05
N ILE A 60 4.12 -5.14 0.38
CA ILE A 60 3.54 -6.24 1.17
C ILE A 60 3.48 -7.53 0.36
N ASN A 61 3.13 -7.47 -0.95
CA ASN A 61 3.14 -8.63 -1.83
C ASN A 61 4.54 -9.26 -1.92
N ILE A 62 5.60 -8.45 -1.95
CA ILE A 62 6.99 -8.93 -1.93
C ILE A 62 7.31 -9.58 -0.59
N ILE A 63 6.99 -8.94 0.53
CA ILE A 63 7.21 -9.49 1.87
C ILE A 63 6.53 -10.86 2.03
N GLU A 64 5.27 -10.97 1.59
CA GLU A 64 4.53 -12.22 1.59
C GLU A 64 5.17 -13.28 0.68
N GLY A 65 5.55 -12.86 -0.52
CA GLY A 65 6.21 -13.72 -1.50
C GLY A 65 7.52 -14.30 -0.96
N CYS A 66 8.33 -13.46 -0.31
CA CYS A 66 9.58 -13.87 0.32
C CYS A 66 9.34 -14.83 1.50
N LYS A 67 8.39 -14.53 2.37
CA LYS A 67 8.00 -15.42 3.50
C LYS A 67 7.54 -16.79 3.00
N ASN A 68 6.76 -16.82 1.93
CA ASN A 68 6.17 -18.05 1.39
C ASN A 68 7.06 -18.72 0.33
N LYS A 69 8.25 -18.20 0.05
CA LYS A 69 9.16 -18.69 -1.02
C LYS A 69 8.45 -18.78 -2.38
N THR A 70 7.61 -17.79 -2.66
CA THR A 70 6.87 -17.69 -3.91
C THR A 70 7.81 -17.37 -5.08
N ALA A 71 7.61 -17.97 -6.24
CA ALA A 71 8.40 -17.68 -7.43
C ALA A 71 8.26 -16.20 -7.84
N LYS A 72 9.35 -15.62 -8.32
CA LYS A 72 9.45 -14.22 -8.70
C LYS A 72 8.37 -13.81 -9.70
N GLU A 73 8.12 -14.63 -10.70
CA GLU A 73 7.15 -14.38 -11.76
C GLU A 73 5.74 -14.24 -11.21
N ILE A 74 5.42 -14.96 -10.11
CA ILE A 74 4.12 -14.88 -9.44
C ILE A 74 4.01 -13.58 -8.65
N ILE A 75 5.10 -13.15 -7.99
CA ILE A 75 5.13 -11.88 -7.24
C ILE A 75 4.94 -10.71 -8.22
N GLU A 76 5.67 -10.72 -9.34
CA GLU A 76 5.55 -9.71 -10.40
C GLU A 76 4.14 -9.67 -11.01
N ALA A 77 3.55 -10.83 -11.29
CA ALA A 77 2.20 -10.91 -11.85
C ALA A 77 1.09 -10.39 -10.90
N ARG A 78 1.34 -10.40 -9.58
CA ARG A 78 0.43 -9.85 -8.57
C ARG A 78 0.63 -8.37 -8.31
N SER A 79 1.73 -7.81 -8.78
CA SER A 79 2.06 -6.40 -8.54
C SER A 79 1.11 -5.46 -9.29
N GLU A 80 0.72 -4.39 -8.63
CA GLU A 80 -0.15 -3.36 -9.20
C GLU A 80 0.67 -2.34 -10.00
N PRO A 81 0.39 -2.16 -11.30
CA PRO A 81 1.16 -1.23 -12.13
C PRO A 81 1.19 0.21 -11.61
N LEU A 82 0.08 0.70 -11.02
CA LEU A 82 0.03 2.03 -10.39
C LEU A 82 0.98 2.20 -9.22
N GLY A 83 1.36 1.10 -8.57
CA GLY A 83 2.31 1.07 -7.47
C GLY A 83 3.71 0.68 -7.91
N TYR A 84 4.05 0.82 -9.19
CA TYR A 84 5.39 0.50 -9.68
C TYR A 84 6.43 1.40 -9.02
N LEU A 85 7.44 0.76 -8.44
CA LEU A 85 8.65 1.37 -7.89
C LEU A 85 9.85 0.73 -8.58
N PRO A 86 10.73 1.50 -9.24
CA PRO A 86 11.93 0.96 -9.89
C PRO A 86 12.79 0.12 -8.93
N GLU A 87 12.89 0.55 -7.69
CA GLU A 87 13.65 -0.09 -6.61
C GLU A 87 13.11 -1.48 -6.28
N ILE A 88 11.79 -1.69 -6.39
CA ILE A 88 11.13 -2.98 -6.11
C ILE A 88 11.62 -4.09 -7.05
N SER A 89 11.93 -3.76 -8.30
CA SER A 89 12.48 -4.74 -9.24
C SER A 89 13.84 -5.28 -8.79
N GLY A 90 14.63 -4.45 -8.09
CA GLY A 90 15.86 -4.86 -7.41
C GLY A 90 15.62 -5.83 -6.26
N LEU A 91 14.56 -5.57 -5.48
CA LEU A 91 14.24 -6.36 -4.29
C LEU A 91 13.75 -7.76 -4.58
N ILE A 92 12.98 -7.94 -5.65
CA ILE A 92 12.54 -9.26 -6.10
C ILE A 92 13.73 -10.12 -6.51
N ASN A 93 14.88 -9.50 -6.90
CA ASN A 93 16.11 -10.19 -7.27
C ASN A 93 17.01 -10.55 -6.08
N LEU A 94 16.80 -9.93 -4.92
CA LEU A 94 17.52 -10.29 -3.72
C LEU A 94 17.06 -11.69 -3.26
N ASP A 95 18.05 -12.56 -3.00
CA ASP A 95 17.81 -13.84 -2.30
C ASP A 95 17.43 -13.47 -0.86
N VAL A 96 16.17 -13.04 -0.67
CA VAL A 96 15.69 -12.45 0.58
C VAL A 96 15.55 -13.55 1.63
N ARG A 97 16.68 -14.04 2.11
CA ARG A 97 16.75 -14.93 3.28
C ARG A 97 16.61 -14.15 4.57
N LYS A 98 16.75 -12.80 4.50
CA LYS A 98 16.69 -11.93 5.67
C LYS A 98 15.68 -10.82 5.37
N ILE A 99 14.52 -10.92 5.97
CA ILE A 99 13.51 -9.85 5.96
C ILE A 99 14.12 -8.55 6.52
N ASP A 100 15.11 -8.66 7.38
CA ASP A 100 15.86 -7.57 8.00
C ASP A 100 16.57 -6.71 6.94
N GLU A 101 17.27 -7.32 5.98
CA GLU A 101 17.92 -6.62 4.87
C GLU A 101 16.87 -5.94 3.97
N LEU A 102 15.72 -6.58 3.75
CA LEU A 102 14.61 -5.99 3.02
C LEU A 102 14.10 -4.70 3.69
N TYR A 103 13.98 -4.67 5.00
CA TYR A 103 13.53 -3.48 5.71
C TYR A 103 14.58 -2.37 5.69
N GLU A 104 15.87 -2.68 5.80
CA GLU A 104 16.94 -1.69 5.78
C GLU A 104 17.16 -1.09 4.38
N ASP A 105 17.18 -1.92 3.34
CA ASP A 105 17.50 -1.48 1.98
C ASP A 105 16.29 -0.85 1.26
N VAL A 106 15.07 -1.40 1.49
CA VAL A 106 13.87 -0.94 0.78
C VAL A 106 13.28 0.31 1.37
N LEU A 107 13.37 0.44 2.69
CA LEU A 107 12.54 1.38 3.42
C LEU A 107 13.21 2.74 3.56
N ILE A 108 14.54 2.82 3.46
CA ILE A 108 15.27 4.07 3.62
C ILE A 108 15.19 4.91 2.33
N ASP A 109 15.17 4.29 1.14
CA ASP A 109 15.32 4.98 -0.14
C ASP A 109 14.05 5.02 -1.01
N THR A 110 12.91 4.45 -0.56
CA THR A 110 11.67 4.46 -1.35
C THR A 110 10.69 5.54 -0.93
N GLU A 111 9.79 5.96 -1.86
CA GLU A 111 8.71 6.90 -1.57
C GLU A 111 7.78 6.44 -0.43
N VAL A 112 7.71 5.13 -0.17
CA VAL A 112 6.92 4.55 0.93
C VAL A 112 7.72 4.33 2.20
N GLY A 113 9.03 4.57 2.19
CA GLY A 113 9.91 4.45 3.34
C GLY A 113 9.45 5.26 4.55
N PHE A 114 8.90 6.46 4.30
CA PHE A 114 8.29 7.28 5.35
C PHE A 114 7.21 6.53 6.16
N TYR A 115 6.32 5.78 5.51
CA TYR A 115 5.25 5.05 6.19
C TYR A 115 5.79 3.89 7.02
N PHE A 116 6.83 3.25 6.54
CA PHE A 116 7.50 2.18 7.28
C PHE A 116 8.28 2.72 8.48
N SER A 117 8.97 3.85 8.34
CA SER A 117 9.64 4.49 9.47
C SER A 117 8.65 4.87 10.57
N ALA A 118 7.52 5.50 10.19
CA ALA A 118 6.46 5.83 11.13
C ALA A 118 5.83 4.56 11.77
N PHE A 119 5.65 3.50 11.00
CA PHE A 119 5.20 2.21 11.53
C PHE A 119 6.17 1.64 12.57
N LEU A 120 7.47 1.67 12.29
CA LEU A 120 8.49 1.18 13.23
C LEU A 120 8.54 2.03 14.51
N GLU A 121 8.42 3.35 14.39
CA GLU A 121 8.33 4.26 15.53
C GLU A 121 7.12 3.94 16.41
N ASP A 122 5.95 3.70 15.81
CA ASP A 122 4.74 3.29 16.52
C ASP A 122 4.92 1.94 17.23
N VAL A 123 5.56 0.97 16.58
CA VAL A 123 5.87 -0.34 17.17
C VAL A 123 6.81 -0.19 18.37
N ILE A 124 7.86 0.60 18.25
CA ILE A 124 8.83 0.84 19.34
C ILE A 124 8.15 1.56 20.50
N ALA A 125 7.35 2.58 20.22
CA ALA A 125 6.66 3.36 21.27
C ALA A 125 5.62 2.53 22.05
N ASN A 126 4.97 1.59 21.37
CA ASN A 126 3.89 0.77 21.96
C ASN A 126 4.34 -0.58 22.51
N SER A 127 5.60 -0.96 22.31
CA SER A 127 6.16 -2.22 22.81
C SER A 127 7.30 -1.95 23.78
N GLU A 128 7.52 -2.86 24.74
CA GLU A 128 8.68 -2.82 25.63
C GLU A 128 10.00 -3.16 24.89
N ILE A 129 9.99 -3.06 23.55
CA ILE A 129 11.12 -3.41 22.69
C ILE A 129 12.16 -2.30 22.74
N LYS A 130 13.30 -2.58 23.41
CA LYS A 130 14.41 -1.63 23.57
C LYS A 130 15.61 -1.93 22.67
N GLN A 131 15.59 -3.01 21.88
CA GLN A 131 16.72 -3.43 21.06
C GLN A 131 16.31 -3.73 19.61
N ILE A 132 17.12 -3.32 18.66
CA ILE A 132 16.90 -3.51 17.20
C ILE A 132 16.75 -5.00 16.83
N SER A 133 17.54 -5.89 17.42
CA SER A 133 17.42 -7.34 17.21
C SER A 133 16.05 -7.90 17.59
N THR A 134 15.40 -7.27 18.58
CA THR A 134 14.04 -7.65 19.01
C THR A 134 12.98 -7.13 18.03
N ILE A 135 13.23 -5.99 17.38
CA ILE A 135 12.34 -5.44 16.33
C ILE A 135 12.30 -6.39 15.15
N ASN A 136 13.45 -6.89 14.69
CA ASN A 136 13.53 -7.82 13.57
C ASN A 136 12.77 -9.12 13.87
N ASN A 137 12.94 -9.71 15.03
CA ASN A 137 12.17 -10.89 15.45
C ASN A 137 10.67 -10.58 15.47
N TYR A 138 10.28 -9.43 16.01
CA TYR A 138 8.88 -8.99 16.05
C TYR A 138 8.28 -8.85 14.64
N LEU A 139 9.01 -8.23 13.69
CA LEU A 139 8.58 -8.09 12.30
C LEU A 139 8.46 -9.44 11.58
N GLN A 140 9.35 -10.40 11.89
CA GLN A 140 9.26 -11.76 11.35
C GLN A 140 8.02 -12.50 11.85
N GLU A 141 7.63 -12.28 13.11
CA GLU A 141 6.44 -12.87 13.71
C GLU A 141 5.13 -12.19 13.26
N LEU A 142 5.18 -10.91 12.88
CA LEU A 142 4.01 -10.19 12.43
C LEU A 142 3.44 -10.78 11.13
N LYS A 143 2.12 -10.88 11.09
CA LYS A 143 1.42 -11.23 9.85
C LYS A 143 1.50 -10.04 8.88
N PRO A 144 1.84 -10.28 7.60
CA PRO A 144 1.90 -9.21 6.58
C PRO A 144 0.63 -8.37 6.53
N GLU A 145 -0.53 -8.97 6.77
CA GLU A 145 -1.81 -8.27 6.81
C GLU A 145 -1.89 -7.21 7.94
N LYS A 146 -1.28 -7.48 9.10
CA LYS A 146 -1.19 -6.48 10.19
C LYS A 146 -0.33 -5.30 9.78
N ILE A 147 0.82 -5.57 9.19
CA ILE A 147 1.73 -4.54 8.67
C ILE A 147 1.00 -3.69 7.63
N LYS A 148 0.36 -4.34 6.66
CA LYS A 148 -0.42 -3.69 5.61
C LYS A 148 -1.48 -2.74 6.16
N ASN A 149 -2.29 -3.20 7.10
CA ASN A 149 -3.36 -2.39 7.69
C ASN A 149 -2.80 -1.18 8.45
N HIS A 150 -1.67 -1.34 9.15
CA HIS A 150 -1.02 -0.24 9.85
C HIS A 150 -0.44 0.78 8.87
N LEU A 151 0.28 0.33 7.83
CA LEU A 151 0.82 1.22 6.80
C LEU A 151 -0.29 1.98 6.07
N LYS A 152 -1.41 1.31 5.73
CA LYS A 152 -2.55 1.95 5.10
C LYS A 152 -3.22 2.97 6.00
N LYS A 153 -3.28 2.72 7.32
CA LYS A 153 -3.73 3.73 8.28
C LYS A 153 -2.85 4.98 8.23
N ILE A 154 -1.52 4.82 8.36
CA ILE A 154 -0.57 5.94 8.35
C ILE A 154 -0.67 6.71 7.02
N TRP A 155 -0.73 5.99 5.88
CA TRP A 155 -0.92 6.58 4.57
C TRP A 155 -2.21 7.40 4.49
N LEU A 156 -3.32 6.86 4.98
CA LEU A 156 -4.62 7.51 4.90
C LEU A 156 -4.69 8.74 5.81
N GLU A 157 -4.08 8.68 6.99
CA GLU A 157 -3.94 9.83 7.90
C GLU A 157 -3.05 10.93 7.29
N HIS A 158 -1.94 10.56 6.63
CA HIS A 158 -1.10 11.52 5.92
C HIS A 158 -1.83 12.15 4.72
N PHE A 159 -2.58 11.36 3.96
CA PHE A 159 -3.39 11.87 2.86
C PHE A 159 -4.49 12.83 3.34
N TYR A 160 -5.12 12.50 4.47
CA TYR A 160 -6.09 13.39 5.10
C TYR A 160 -5.45 14.71 5.53
N GLN A 161 -4.28 14.69 6.18
CA GLN A 161 -3.53 15.89 6.51
C GLN A 161 -3.19 16.73 5.28
N PHE A 162 -2.75 16.11 4.19
CA PHE A 162 -2.52 16.82 2.93
C PHE A 162 -3.81 17.44 2.40
N SER A 163 -4.95 16.75 2.44
CA SER A 163 -6.23 17.32 2.01
C SER A 163 -6.64 18.56 2.80
N GLN A 164 -6.24 18.68 4.06
CA GLN A 164 -6.51 19.85 4.89
C GLN A 164 -5.72 21.10 4.45
N THR A 165 -4.66 20.95 3.65
CA THR A 165 -3.93 22.08 3.05
C THR A 165 -4.62 22.64 1.81
N MET A 166 -5.59 21.92 1.24
CA MET A 166 -6.39 22.36 0.10
C MET A 166 -7.43 23.41 0.51
N ASN A 167 -7.97 24.14 -0.46
CA ASN A 167 -8.93 25.21 -0.22
C ASN A 167 -10.31 24.91 -0.82
N GLY A 168 -11.34 25.56 -0.27
CA GLY A 168 -12.70 25.59 -0.79
C GLY A 168 -13.32 24.21 -0.98
N THR A 169 -14.05 24.04 -2.05
CA THR A 169 -14.84 22.83 -2.38
C THR A 169 -13.96 21.59 -2.54
N THR A 170 -12.72 21.76 -3.02
CA THR A 170 -11.78 20.64 -3.16
C THR A 170 -11.45 20.03 -1.80
N ARG A 171 -11.18 20.85 -0.79
CA ARG A 171 -10.95 20.39 0.57
C ARG A 171 -12.16 19.64 1.13
N GLU A 172 -13.36 20.23 1.02
CA GLU A 172 -14.59 19.64 1.51
C GLU A 172 -14.86 18.27 0.88
N PHE A 173 -14.72 18.19 -0.45
CA PHE A 173 -14.89 16.94 -1.18
C PHE A 173 -13.88 15.88 -0.76
N MET A 174 -12.60 16.25 -0.67
CA MET A 174 -11.53 15.33 -0.27
C MET A 174 -11.69 14.85 1.16
N GLU A 175 -12.12 15.74 2.06
CA GLU A 175 -12.40 15.38 3.45
C GLU A 175 -13.50 14.32 3.55
N ASP A 176 -14.60 14.50 2.83
CA ASP A 176 -15.70 13.54 2.81
C ASP A 176 -15.30 12.19 2.19
N LEU A 177 -14.55 12.23 1.08
CA LEU A 177 -14.05 11.04 0.40
C LEU A 177 -13.10 10.23 1.31
N LEU A 178 -12.15 10.91 1.96
CA LEU A 178 -11.17 10.22 2.83
C LEU A 178 -11.82 9.71 4.11
N LYS A 179 -12.81 10.39 4.67
CA LYS A 179 -13.61 9.86 5.77
C LYS A 179 -14.35 8.60 5.37
N PHE A 180 -14.92 8.57 4.18
CA PHE A 180 -15.57 7.36 3.67
C PHE A 180 -14.57 6.20 3.48
N GLU A 181 -13.38 6.47 2.93
CA GLU A 181 -12.32 5.45 2.78
C GLU A 181 -11.85 4.93 4.15
N ALA A 182 -11.73 5.81 5.16
CA ALA A 182 -11.41 5.43 6.53
C ALA A 182 -12.47 4.52 7.15
N ASP A 183 -13.75 4.81 6.93
CA ASP A 183 -14.85 3.97 7.37
C ASP A 183 -14.85 2.60 6.69
N CYS A 184 -14.58 2.56 5.38
CA CYS A 184 -14.42 1.31 4.63
C CYS A 184 -13.27 0.45 5.18
N GLN A 185 -12.12 1.08 5.48
CA GLN A 185 -10.99 0.38 6.09
C GLN A 185 -11.34 -0.16 7.48
N ALA A 186 -12.04 0.63 8.31
CA ALA A 186 -12.48 0.20 9.64
C ALA A 186 -13.40 -1.02 9.55
N ILE A 187 -14.39 -1.00 8.65
CA ILE A 187 -15.31 -2.13 8.42
C ILE A 187 -14.53 -3.36 7.96
N GLN A 188 -13.59 -3.20 7.03
CA GLN A 188 -12.76 -4.31 6.52
C GLN A 188 -11.92 -4.95 7.63
N ILE A 189 -11.28 -4.14 8.49
CA ILE A 189 -10.48 -4.62 9.62
C ILE A 189 -11.37 -5.38 10.60
N ILE A 190 -12.54 -4.84 10.96
CA ILE A 190 -13.49 -5.47 11.87
C ILE A 190 -13.98 -6.80 11.27
N TYR A 191 -14.45 -6.78 10.02
CA TYR A 191 -14.96 -7.96 9.34
C TYR A 191 -13.91 -9.08 9.27
N ASN A 192 -12.70 -8.77 8.82
CA ASN A 192 -11.62 -9.74 8.72
C ASN A 192 -11.22 -10.30 10.09
N SER A 193 -11.24 -9.46 11.13
CA SER A 193 -10.91 -9.90 12.48
C SER A 193 -11.96 -10.85 13.09
N LEU A 194 -13.21 -10.76 12.63
CA LEU A 194 -14.29 -11.63 13.07
C LEU A 194 -14.40 -12.91 12.23
N ALA A 195 -14.04 -12.85 10.94
CA ALA A 195 -14.15 -13.97 10.01
C ALA A 195 -13.03 -15.01 10.17
N TYR A 196 -11.83 -14.58 10.58
CA TYR A 196 -10.65 -15.42 10.72
C TYR A 196 -10.25 -15.58 12.19
N ASP A 197 -10.74 -16.61 12.82
CA ASP A 197 -10.41 -17.14 14.16
C ASP A 197 -10.36 -16.09 15.29
N TYR A 198 -11.29 -16.22 16.20
CA TYR A 198 -11.73 -15.32 17.26
C TYR A 198 -10.65 -14.73 18.21
N ASN A 199 -9.39 -15.16 18.13
CA ASN A 199 -8.35 -14.81 19.11
C ASN A 199 -7.21 -13.94 18.56
N GLN A 200 -7.28 -13.49 17.30
CA GLN A 200 -6.10 -12.86 16.66
C GLN A 200 -5.99 -11.35 16.83
N PHE A 201 -7.09 -10.66 17.16
CA PHE A 201 -7.08 -9.23 17.39
C PHE A 201 -7.94 -8.86 18.60
N GLN A 202 -7.31 -8.45 19.66
CA GLN A 202 -8.02 -7.82 20.77
C GLN A 202 -8.63 -6.48 20.30
N GLU A 203 -9.69 -6.02 20.93
CA GLU A 203 -10.36 -4.77 20.57
C GLU A 203 -9.40 -3.57 20.53
N GLU A 204 -8.49 -3.49 21.49
CA GLU A 204 -7.48 -2.45 21.57
C GLU A 204 -6.49 -2.48 20.39
N GLU A 205 -6.15 -3.67 19.90
CA GLU A 205 -5.29 -3.81 18.71
C GLU A 205 -6.01 -3.37 17.43
N ARG A 206 -7.32 -3.66 17.32
CA ARG A 206 -8.14 -3.19 16.18
C ARG A 206 -8.23 -1.68 16.16
N LYS A 207 -8.48 -1.04 17.31
CA LYS A 207 -8.54 0.42 17.42
C LYS A 207 -7.26 1.09 16.93
N LYS A 208 -6.10 0.50 17.20
CA LYS A 208 -4.81 1.02 16.72
C LYS A 208 -4.64 1.00 15.19
N LEU A 209 -5.40 0.17 14.47
CA LEU A 209 -5.34 0.04 13.01
C LEU A 209 -6.37 0.92 12.29
N ILE A 210 -7.31 1.54 13.00
CA ILE A 210 -8.38 2.36 12.42
C ILE A 210 -7.91 3.83 12.36
N PRO A 211 -8.06 4.52 11.22
CA PRO A 211 -7.73 5.94 11.10
C PRO A 211 -8.58 6.81 12.04
N TYR A 212 -7.94 7.78 12.70
CA TYR A 212 -8.60 8.59 13.77
C TYR A 212 -9.69 9.53 13.28
N PHE A 213 -9.72 9.85 11.97
CA PHE A 213 -10.63 10.86 11.41
C PHE A 213 -11.88 10.26 10.74
N GLY A 214 -12.02 8.94 10.70
CA GLY A 214 -13.20 8.26 10.18
C GLY A 214 -14.47 8.60 11.01
N ARG A 215 -15.65 8.49 10.39
CA ARG A 215 -16.94 8.73 11.07
C ARG A 215 -17.28 7.61 12.04
N LEU A 216 -16.77 6.40 11.81
CA LEU A 216 -16.94 5.23 12.68
C LEU A 216 -15.92 5.18 13.82
N PHE A 217 -14.91 6.05 13.82
CA PHE A 217 -13.94 6.17 14.90
C PHE A 217 -14.60 6.95 16.06
N LYS A 218 -14.90 6.26 17.14
CA LYS A 218 -15.45 6.84 18.38
C LYS A 218 -14.80 6.21 19.59
#